data_45fe6af518ea89da3ee693445a8b15b9
#
_entry.id   45fe6af518ea89da3ee693445a8b15b9
#
_cell.length_a   1.000
_cell.length_b   1.000
_cell.length_c   1.000
_cell.angle_alpha   90.00
_cell.angle_beta   90.00
_cell.angle_gamma   90.00
#
_symmetry.space_group_name_H-M   'P 1'
#
loop_
_entity.id
_entity.type
_entity.pdbx_description
1 polymer ?
#
loop_
_entity_poly.entity_id
_entity_poly.type
_entity_poly.pdbx_seq_one_letter_code
_entity_poly.pdbx_strand_id
1 'polypeptide(L)'
;MRRLTSAELDAYDVLPRALATRVRIQRMPFLTPGSNGMTIGRVVFLRNDGIHDGSRKITAHELVHVRQYYELGLLRFLARYLSGYARALWKHRRHRAAYYAIPFEQQAYAEADEWLARKALASPQ
;
A
#
# COMPACT_ATOMS: atom_id res chain seq x y z
N MET A 1 -7.84 13.69 8.56
CA MET A 1 -6.86 12.60 8.35
C MET A 1 -6.15 12.28 9.65
N ARG A 2 -5.89 11.02 9.90
CA ARG A 2 -5.18 10.61 11.10
C ARG A 2 -3.74 10.20 10.79
N ARG A 3 -2.90 10.21 11.82
CA ARG A 3 -1.55 9.63 11.77
C ARG A 3 -1.62 8.14 12.10
N LEU A 4 -0.53 7.42 11.79
CA LEU A 4 -0.41 6.05 12.27
C LEU A 4 -0.31 6.04 13.80
N THR A 5 -0.96 5.06 14.42
CA THR A 5 -0.85 4.85 15.88
C THR A 5 0.53 4.30 16.24
N SER A 6 0.87 4.32 17.53
CA SER A 6 2.12 3.71 18.00
C SER A 6 2.19 2.23 17.64
N ALA A 7 1.08 1.50 17.78
CA ALA A 7 1.02 0.09 17.43
C ALA A 7 1.28 -0.12 15.93
N GLU A 8 0.72 0.74 15.09
CA GLU A 8 0.95 0.67 13.64
C GLU A 8 2.39 1.01 13.28
N LEU A 9 2.96 2.05 13.90
CA LEU A 9 4.36 2.41 13.67
C LEU A 9 5.31 1.27 14.04
N ASP A 10 5.02 0.57 15.12
CA ASP A 10 5.86 -0.55 15.57
C ASP A 10 5.68 -1.78 14.69
N ALA A 11 4.47 -2.03 14.19
CA ALA A 11 4.15 -3.24 13.44
C ALA A 11 4.53 -3.17 11.97
N TYR A 12 4.28 -2.05 11.31
CA TYR A 12 4.49 -1.91 9.87
C TYR A 12 5.92 -1.47 9.57
N ASP A 13 6.81 -2.45 9.42
CA ASP A 13 8.23 -2.22 9.17
C ASP A 13 8.62 -2.23 7.69
N VAL A 14 7.64 -2.07 6.79
CA VAL A 14 7.87 -2.10 5.33
C VAL A 14 8.41 -0.79 4.78
N LEU A 15 8.52 0.24 5.62
CA LEU A 15 9.07 1.55 5.25
C LEU A 15 9.85 2.11 6.44
N PRO A 16 10.77 3.10 6.22
CA PRO A 16 11.49 3.72 7.31
C PRO A 16 10.53 4.39 8.30
N ARG A 17 10.81 4.26 9.59
CA ARG A 17 9.96 4.83 10.65
C ARG A 17 9.79 6.34 10.50
N ALA A 18 10.86 7.05 10.14
CA ALA A 18 10.80 8.50 9.93
C ALA A 18 9.79 8.88 8.84
N LEU A 19 9.68 8.06 7.79
CA LEU A 19 8.68 8.25 6.75
C LEU A 19 7.29 7.88 7.27
N ALA A 20 7.18 6.80 8.00
CA ALA A 20 5.91 6.31 8.55
C ALA A 20 5.24 7.36 9.45
N THR A 21 6.02 8.13 10.22
CA THR A 21 5.47 9.20 11.06
C THR A 21 4.83 10.33 10.26
N ARG A 22 5.15 10.43 8.97
CA ARG A 22 4.63 11.47 8.07
C ARG A 22 3.41 11.01 7.28
N VAL A 23 3.05 9.74 7.36
CA VAL A 23 1.88 9.18 6.67
C VAL A 23 0.60 9.71 7.28
N ARG A 24 -0.39 9.91 6.42
CA ARG A 24 -1.75 10.25 6.84
C ARG A 24 -2.71 9.23 6.28
N ILE A 25 -3.64 8.80 7.11
CA ILE A 25 -4.67 7.84 6.75
C ILE A 25 -6.01 8.56 6.65
N GLN A 26 -6.72 8.33 5.56
CA GLN A 26 -8.07 8.85 5.35
C GLN A 26 -9.00 7.70 5.01
N ARG A 27 -10.08 7.58 5.77
CA ARG A 27 -11.15 6.64 5.40
C ARG A 27 -11.85 7.16 4.16
N MET A 28 -12.04 6.28 3.17
CA MET A 28 -12.73 6.63 1.92
C MET A 28 -13.62 5.47 1.47
N PRO A 29 -14.89 5.44 1.89
CA PRO A 29 -15.79 4.35 1.53
C PRO A 29 -16.17 4.33 0.04
N PHE A 30 -15.85 5.39 -0.71
CA PHE A 30 -16.19 5.54 -2.12
C PHE A 30 -15.07 5.11 -3.07
N LEU A 31 -14.14 4.29 -2.61
CA LEU A 31 -13.11 3.72 -3.49
C LEU A 31 -13.76 2.86 -4.58
N THR A 32 -13.05 2.72 -5.70
CA THR A 32 -13.47 1.86 -6.82
C THR A 32 -13.91 0.49 -6.30
N PRO A 33 -15.04 -0.06 -6.80
CA PRO A 33 -15.50 -1.38 -6.39
C PRO A 33 -14.39 -2.44 -6.51
N GLY A 34 -14.22 -3.23 -5.46
CA GLY A 34 -13.16 -4.23 -5.37
C GLY A 34 -11.83 -3.71 -4.83
N SER A 35 -11.68 -2.38 -4.67
CA SER A 35 -10.47 -1.78 -4.08
C SER A 35 -10.71 -1.51 -2.60
N ASN A 36 -9.80 -1.92 -1.74
CA ASN A 36 -9.86 -1.69 -0.29
C ASN A 36 -8.93 -0.59 0.18
N GLY A 37 -8.01 -0.16 -0.66
CA GLY A 37 -7.08 0.91 -0.33
C GLY A 37 -6.48 1.55 -1.57
N MET A 38 -5.93 2.75 -1.40
CA MET A 38 -5.23 3.50 -2.43
C MET A 38 -4.24 4.43 -1.76
N THR A 39 -3.11 4.68 -2.41
CA THR A 39 -2.09 5.59 -1.90
C THR A 39 -1.77 6.67 -2.92
N ILE A 40 -1.68 7.91 -2.46
CA ILE A 40 -1.18 9.03 -3.23
C ILE A 40 -0.13 9.76 -2.38
N GLY A 41 1.14 9.64 -2.75
CA GLY A 41 2.24 10.23 -2.01
C GLY A 41 2.35 9.65 -0.59
N ARG A 42 2.04 10.44 0.42
CA ARG A 42 2.05 10.05 1.84
C ARG A 42 0.66 9.89 2.43
N VAL A 43 -0.37 9.96 1.59
CA VAL A 43 -1.75 9.81 2.02
C VAL A 43 -2.25 8.44 1.59
N VAL A 44 -2.68 7.66 2.56
CA VAL A 44 -3.28 6.34 2.35
C VAL A 44 -4.78 6.46 2.54
N PHE A 45 -5.53 6.03 1.54
CA PHE A 45 -6.97 5.96 1.59
C PHE A 45 -7.38 4.52 1.86
N LEU A 46 -8.17 4.30 2.90
CA LEU A 46 -8.68 2.97 3.25
C LEU A 46 -10.20 2.98 3.23
N ARG A 47 -10.79 1.99 2.59
CA ARG A 47 -12.24 1.84 2.58
C ARG A 47 -12.79 1.68 3.99
N ASN A 48 -12.13 0.88 4.81
CA ASN A 48 -12.45 0.66 6.21
C ASN A 48 -11.22 0.98 7.04
N ASP A 49 -11.38 1.77 8.09
CA ASP A 49 -10.28 2.18 8.98
C ASP A 49 -10.67 2.04 10.45
N GLY A 50 -11.31 0.93 10.80
CA GLY A 50 -11.76 0.67 12.17
C GLY A 50 -10.76 -0.04 13.06
N ILE A 51 -9.67 -0.57 12.51
CA ILE A 51 -8.66 -1.34 13.24
C ILE A 51 -7.31 -0.65 13.10
N HIS A 52 -6.71 -0.26 14.23
CA HIS A 52 -5.48 0.54 14.28
C HIS A 52 -4.37 -0.15 15.09
N ASP A 53 -4.35 -1.48 15.11
CA ASP A 53 -3.46 -2.27 15.96
C ASP A 53 -2.22 -2.81 15.23
N GLY A 54 -2.05 -2.44 13.96
CA GLY A 54 -0.90 -2.91 13.18
C GLY A 54 -1.07 -4.31 12.61
N SER A 55 -2.30 -4.82 12.52
CA SER A 55 -2.55 -6.20 12.07
C SER A 55 -2.96 -6.34 10.62
N ARG A 56 -3.16 -5.22 9.90
CA ARG A 56 -3.84 -5.25 8.61
C ARG A 56 -2.86 -5.35 7.45
N LYS A 57 -2.98 -6.41 6.65
CA LYS A 57 -2.20 -6.61 5.44
C LYS A 57 -2.42 -5.50 4.41
N ILE A 58 -3.68 -5.03 4.26
CA ILE A 58 -3.96 -3.93 3.32
C ILE A 58 -3.21 -2.66 3.68
N THR A 59 -3.08 -2.34 4.97
CA THR A 59 -2.32 -1.19 5.40
C THR A 59 -0.84 -1.35 5.08
N ALA A 60 -0.26 -2.53 5.34
CA ALA A 60 1.12 -2.83 4.98
C ALA A 60 1.35 -2.67 3.46
N HIS A 61 0.43 -3.18 2.64
CA HIS A 61 0.47 -3.04 1.18
C HIS A 61 0.52 -1.57 0.76
N GLU A 62 -0.38 -0.75 1.32
CA GLU A 62 -0.44 0.67 0.97
C GLU A 62 0.80 1.43 1.46
N LEU A 63 1.37 1.04 2.60
CA LEU A 63 2.61 1.65 3.10
C LEU A 63 3.82 1.33 2.22
N VAL A 64 3.85 0.18 1.56
CA VAL A 64 4.88 -0.09 0.53
C VAL A 64 4.77 0.94 -0.59
N HIS A 65 3.55 1.29 -1.02
CA HIS A 65 3.37 2.34 -2.03
C HIS A 65 3.87 3.71 -1.54
N VAL A 66 3.65 4.05 -0.26
CA VAL A 66 4.22 5.28 0.33
C VAL A 66 5.73 5.30 0.15
N ARG A 67 6.40 4.18 0.44
CA ARG A 67 7.86 4.06 0.25
C ARG A 67 8.25 4.20 -1.21
N GLN A 68 7.50 3.59 -2.13
CA GLN A 68 7.77 3.69 -3.57
C GLN A 68 7.65 5.14 -4.05
N TYR A 69 6.63 5.87 -3.60
CA TYR A 69 6.51 7.31 -3.90
C TYR A 69 7.70 8.10 -3.36
N TYR A 70 8.13 7.79 -2.14
CA TYR A 70 9.27 8.47 -1.53
C TYR A 70 10.56 8.23 -2.31
N GLU A 71 10.83 6.99 -2.71
CA GLU A 71 12.05 6.62 -3.41
C GLU A 71 12.10 7.19 -4.83
N LEU A 72 10.98 7.24 -5.53
CA LEU A 72 10.89 7.70 -6.91
C LEU A 72 10.51 9.16 -7.07
N GLY A 73 9.80 9.71 -6.10
CA GLY A 73 9.11 10.98 -6.23
C GLY A 73 7.74 10.81 -6.89
N LEU A 74 6.83 11.72 -6.55
CA LEU A 74 5.41 11.62 -6.92
C LEU A 74 5.20 11.51 -8.44
N LEU A 75 5.80 12.42 -9.20
CA LEU A 75 5.57 12.49 -10.65
C LEU A 75 6.14 11.28 -11.38
N ARG A 76 7.35 10.83 -10.97
CA ARG A 76 7.97 9.65 -11.58
C ARG A 76 7.20 8.38 -11.26
N PHE A 77 6.74 8.25 -10.02
CA PHE A 77 5.93 7.10 -9.62
C PHE A 77 4.66 7.05 -10.47
N LEU A 78 3.92 8.15 -10.53
CA LEU A 78 2.67 8.22 -11.30
C LEU A 78 2.91 7.92 -12.78
N ALA A 79 3.95 8.50 -13.37
CA ALA A 79 4.26 8.26 -14.78
C ALA A 79 4.57 6.79 -15.05
N ARG A 80 5.37 6.15 -14.20
CA ARG A 80 5.70 4.73 -14.35
C ARG A 80 4.52 3.82 -14.07
N TYR A 81 3.72 4.15 -13.05
CA TYR A 81 2.53 3.39 -12.72
C TYR A 81 1.54 3.40 -13.89
N LEU A 82 1.23 4.57 -14.41
CA LEU A 82 0.29 4.72 -15.52
C LEU A 82 0.81 4.09 -16.80
N SER A 83 2.11 4.21 -17.09
CA SER A 83 2.73 3.55 -18.25
C SER A 83 2.66 2.04 -18.11
N GLY A 84 2.96 1.52 -16.92
CA GLY A 84 2.87 0.08 -16.65
C GLY A 84 1.45 -0.43 -16.77
N TYR A 85 0.49 0.32 -16.24
CA TYR A 85 -0.93 -0.01 -16.38
C TYR A 85 -1.37 -0.04 -17.85
N ALA A 86 -1.02 0.99 -18.62
CA ALA A 86 -1.40 1.09 -20.03
C ALA A 86 -0.83 -0.08 -20.84
N ARG A 87 0.45 -0.42 -20.62
CA ARG A 87 1.07 -1.58 -21.27
C ARG A 87 0.42 -2.90 -20.88
N ALA A 88 0.14 -3.07 -19.61
CA ALA A 88 -0.51 -4.27 -19.09
C ALA A 88 -1.94 -4.39 -19.60
N LEU A 89 -2.68 -3.29 -19.67
CA LEU A 89 -4.03 -3.26 -20.22
C LEU A 89 -4.02 -3.63 -21.70
N TRP A 90 -3.06 -3.09 -22.47
CA TRP A 90 -2.90 -3.46 -23.88
C TRP A 90 -2.64 -4.95 -24.04
N LYS A 91 -1.78 -5.53 -23.19
CA LYS A 91 -1.42 -6.94 -23.23
C LYS A 91 -2.56 -7.85 -22.79
N HIS A 92 -3.20 -7.54 -21.65
CA HIS A 92 -4.19 -8.40 -21.02
C HIS A 92 -5.62 -8.07 -21.40
N ARG A 93 -5.88 -6.85 -21.86
CA ARG A 93 -7.19 -6.33 -22.28
C ARG A 93 -8.28 -6.45 -21.20
N ARG A 94 -7.89 -6.54 -19.94
CA ARG A 94 -8.78 -6.61 -18.79
C ARG A 94 -8.22 -5.75 -17.67
N HIS A 95 -9.08 -4.90 -17.09
CA HIS A 95 -8.66 -3.98 -16.03
C HIS A 95 -8.04 -4.71 -14.84
N ARG A 96 -8.69 -5.75 -14.31
CA ARG A 96 -8.20 -6.47 -13.13
C ARG A 96 -6.86 -7.14 -13.39
N ALA A 97 -6.73 -7.83 -14.52
CA ALA A 97 -5.46 -8.47 -14.88
C ALA A 97 -4.35 -7.44 -15.09
N ALA A 98 -4.68 -6.30 -15.73
CA ALA A 98 -3.72 -5.21 -15.92
C ALA A 98 -3.24 -4.63 -14.59
N TYR A 99 -4.17 -4.40 -13.64
CA TYR A 99 -3.83 -3.89 -12.31
C TYR A 99 -2.85 -4.81 -11.59
N TYR A 100 -3.13 -6.11 -11.53
CA TYR A 100 -2.26 -7.06 -10.84
C TYR A 100 -0.93 -7.28 -11.55
N ALA A 101 -0.83 -6.94 -12.85
CA ALA A 101 0.42 -7.06 -13.61
C ALA A 101 1.34 -5.85 -13.45
N ILE A 102 0.90 -4.74 -12.83
CA ILE A 102 1.73 -3.57 -12.61
C ILE A 102 2.87 -3.94 -11.65
N PRO A 103 4.17 -3.69 -12.02
CA PRO A 103 5.30 -4.08 -11.16
C PRO A 103 5.24 -3.49 -9.75
N PHE A 104 4.80 -2.24 -9.58
CA PHE A 104 4.67 -1.63 -8.26
C PHE A 104 3.63 -2.35 -7.41
N GLU A 105 2.52 -2.80 -8.01
CA GLU A 105 1.51 -3.58 -7.31
C GLU A 105 2.02 -4.97 -6.96
N GLN A 106 2.73 -5.63 -7.88
CA GLN A 106 3.33 -6.94 -7.59
C GLN A 106 4.31 -6.86 -6.44
N GLN A 107 5.15 -5.83 -6.40
CA GLN A 107 6.09 -5.61 -5.31
C GLN A 107 5.34 -5.37 -3.99
N ALA A 108 4.30 -4.54 -4.01
CA ALA A 108 3.54 -4.23 -2.80
C ALA A 108 2.83 -5.46 -2.24
N TYR A 109 2.25 -6.30 -3.11
CA TYR A 109 1.64 -7.56 -2.69
C TYR A 109 2.67 -8.52 -2.10
N ALA A 110 3.82 -8.67 -2.77
CA ALA A 110 4.88 -9.57 -2.30
C ALA A 110 5.43 -9.11 -0.94
N GLU A 111 5.70 -7.83 -0.77
CA GLU A 111 6.24 -7.31 0.50
C GLU A 111 5.21 -7.37 1.63
N ALA A 112 3.94 -7.14 1.34
CA ALA A 112 2.89 -7.30 2.33
C ALA A 112 2.71 -8.76 2.76
N ASP A 113 2.82 -9.70 1.82
CA ASP A 113 2.80 -11.13 2.13
C ASP A 113 3.99 -11.54 3.01
N GLU A 114 5.18 -11.06 2.68
CA GLU A 114 6.39 -11.31 3.49
C GLU A 114 6.26 -10.70 4.89
N TRP A 115 5.72 -9.50 4.99
CA TRP A 115 5.46 -8.85 6.27
C TRP A 115 4.52 -9.69 7.13
N LEU A 116 3.42 -10.17 6.55
CA LEU A 116 2.44 -10.98 7.26
C LEU A 116 3.07 -12.30 7.75
N ALA A 117 3.90 -12.93 6.92
CA ALA A 117 4.60 -14.15 7.27
C ALA A 117 5.58 -13.92 8.43
N ARG A 118 6.36 -12.83 8.39
CA ARG A 118 7.26 -12.47 9.49
C ARG A 118 6.50 -12.24 10.80
N LYS A 119 5.36 -11.56 10.72
CA LYS A 119 4.53 -11.29 11.88
C LYS A 119 4.00 -12.59 12.50
N ALA A 120 3.55 -13.53 11.69
CA ALA A 120 3.07 -14.83 12.17
C ALA A 120 4.18 -15.61 12.87
N LEU A 121 5.41 -15.59 12.33
CA LEU A 121 6.56 -16.27 12.95
C LEU A 121 7.01 -15.62 14.26
N ALA A 122 6.87 -14.30 14.38
CA ALA A 122 7.28 -13.55 15.56
C ALA A 122 6.24 -13.61 16.69
N SER A 123 5.00 -13.99 16.39
CA SER A 123 3.94 -14.04 17.39
C SER A 123 4.17 -15.22 18.34
N PRO A 124 4.17 -15.00 19.67
CA PRO A 124 4.22 -16.10 20.63
C PRO A 124 2.93 -16.91 20.54
N GLN A 125 3.08 -18.21 20.63
CA GLN A 125 1.93 -19.13 20.63
C GLN A 125 1.48 -19.44 22.04
#